data_d1669077ff6462cea7c6fcc1ae356126
#
_entry.id   d1669077ff6462cea7c6fcc1ae356126
#
_cell.length_a   1.000
_cell.length_b   1.000
_cell.length_c   1.000
_cell.angle_alpha   90.00
_cell.angle_beta   90.00
_cell.angle_gamma   90.00
#
_symmetry.space_group_name_H-M   'P 1'
#
loop_
_entity.id
_entity.type
_entity.pdbx_description
1 polymer ?
#
loop_
_entity_poly.entity_id
_entity_poly.type
_entity_poly.pdbx_seq_one_letter_code
_entity_poly.pdbx_strand_id
1 'polypeptide(L)'
;MKKKYLVGLVLLGSLGASATLLGTHVKADTVPELLAQAEPEPTCVDLQEVTTGQTQIRKQIRPGFLGPGNINVDFSVPSTQEFEFYEVTFMPENDANYRVAVNFRYPDGSQSNVWSGSGDAQGGETYSRRFSSPTGEQPFLINTSVAGERNIAYTIGISACVD
;
A
#
# COMPACT_ATOMS: atom_id res chain seq x y z
N MET A 1 40.06 -22.59 0.48
CA MET A 1 40.94 -22.19 -0.62
C MET A 1 40.88 -20.66 -0.76
N LYS A 2 41.97 -19.99 -0.38
CA LYS A 2 42.07 -18.51 -0.40
C LYS A 2 42.67 -18.12 -1.75
N LYS A 3 42.01 -17.25 -2.52
CA LYS A 3 42.67 -16.55 -3.66
C LYS A 3 42.81 -15.07 -3.33
N LYS A 4 44.07 -14.67 -3.18
CA LYS A 4 44.54 -13.30 -3.10
C LYS A 4 44.68 -12.77 -4.53
N TYR A 5 44.26 -11.55 -4.81
CA TYR A 5 44.63 -10.81 -6.01
C TYR A 5 45.41 -9.56 -5.66
N LEU A 6 46.49 -9.43 -6.38
CA LEU A 6 47.59 -8.48 -6.22
C LEU A 6 47.17 -7.08 -6.72
N VAL A 7 47.69 -6.10 -6.01
CA VAL A 7 47.70 -4.68 -6.33
C VAL A 7 48.74 -4.42 -7.46
N GLY A 8 48.31 -3.72 -8.49
CA GLY A 8 49.22 -3.15 -9.51
C GLY A 8 49.12 -1.62 -9.51
N LEU A 9 50.17 -1.01 -8.97
CA LEU A 9 50.41 0.43 -8.99
C LEU A 9 51.20 0.77 -10.25
N VAL A 10 50.67 1.65 -11.13
CA VAL A 10 51.46 2.26 -12.21
C VAL A 10 51.32 3.77 -12.09
N LEU A 11 52.47 4.37 -11.70
CA LEU A 11 52.76 5.79 -11.77
C LEU A 11 53.42 6.06 -13.14
N LEU A 12 52.91 6.94 -13.94
CA LEU A 12 53.66 7.61 -15.01
C LEU A 12 53.19 9.06 -15.09
N GLY A 13 54.14 9.93 -14.76
CA GLY A 13 54.02 11.36 -14.94
C GLY A 13 54.34 11.78 -16.36
N SER A 14 53.77 12.87 -16.81
CA SER A 14 54.32 13.69 -17.87
C SER A 14 53.88 15.14 -17.72
N LEU A 15 54.91 15.99 -17.80
CA LEU A 15 54.88 17.45 -17.81
C LEU A 15 54.21 17.99 -19.09
N GLY A 16 53.62 19.16 -18.95
CA GLY A 16 53.79 20.19 -19.98
C GLY A 16 52.53 20.63 -20.70
N ALA A 17 52.18 21.84 -20.47
CA ALA A 17 51.90 22.95 -21.41
C ALA A 17 50.70 23.79 -20.89
N SER A 18 51.06 24.99 -20.44
CA SER A 18 50.13 26.06 -20.16
C SER A 18 49.55 26.59 -21.47
N ALA A 19 48.27 26.39 -21.66
CA ALA A 19 47.47 27.10 -22.66
C ALA A 19 46.45 27.95 -21.94
N THR A 20 46.69 29.27 -21.93
CA THR A 20 45.70 30.26 -21.53
C THR A 20 44.59 30.32 -22.55
N LEU A 21 43.47 29.69 -22.27
CA LEU A 21 42.23 29.85 -23.02
C LEU A 21 41.37 30.89 -22.31
N LEU A 22 41.13 31.99 -23.03
CA LEU A 22 40.15 32.99 -22.64
C LEU A 22 38.81 32.31 -22.35
N GLY A 23 38.42 32.36 -21.09
CA GLY A 23 37.14 31.83 -20.62
C GLY A 23 36.01 32.69 -21.17
N THR A 24 35.27 32.19 -22.13
CA THR A 24 33.92 32.63 -22.37
C THR A 24 33.08 32.12 -21.20
N HIS A 25 32.67 33.02 -20.33
CA HIS A 25 31.65 32.71 -19.33
C HIS A 25 30.37 32.31 -20.05
N VAL A 26 30.15 31.01 -20.22
CA VAL A 26 28.83 30.48 -20.51
C VAL A 26 28.03 30.70 -19.22
N LYS A 27 27.16 31.72 -19.25
CA LYS A 27 26.12 31.85 -18.25
C LYS A 27 25.33 30.53 -18.28
N ALA A 28 25.46 29.76 -17.22
CA ALA A 28 24.52 28.66 -16.97
C ALA A 28 23.15 29.34 -16.82
N ASP A 29 22.35 29.24 -17.88
CA ASP A 29 20.91 29.50 -17.74
C ASP A 29 20.41 28.52 -16.71
N THR A 30 20.15 29.05 -15.52
CA THR A 30 19.40 28.33 -14.49
C THR A 30 18.05 28.02 -15.09
N VAL A 31 17.86 26.80 -15.58
CA VAL A 31 16.54 26.30 -15.93
C VAL A 31 15.72 26.53 -14.65
N PRO A 32 14.62 27.30 -14.72
CA PRO A 32 13.78 27.44 -13.54
C PRO A 32 13.37 26.03 -13.14
N GLU A 33 13.83 25.60 -11.97
CA GLU A 33 13.38 24.40 -11.34
C GLU A 33 11.86 24.48 -11.34
N LEU A 34 11.23 23.70 -12.21
CA LEU A 34 9.80 23.63 -12.32
C LEU A 34 9.35 23.19 -10.93
N LEU A 35 8.81 24.14 -10.16
CA LEU A 35 8.29 23.86 -8.83
C LEU A 35 7.35 22.68 -8.99
N ALA A 36 7.82 21.50 -8.60
CA ALA A 36 6.98 20.33 -8.47
C ALA A 36 5.89 20.76 -7.47
N GLN A 37 4.72 21.10 -8.00
CA GLN A 37 3.56 21.31 -7.17
C GLN A 37 3.36 19.95 -6.48
N ALA A 38 3.56 19.92 -5.18
CA ALA A 38 3.20 18.76 -4.39
C ALA A 38 1.71 18.51 -4.69
N GLU A 39 1.41 17.34 -5.21
CA GLU A 39 0.02 16.92 -5.38
C GLU A 39 -0.64 17.02 -4.00
N PRO A 40 -1.86 17.56 -3.91
CA PRO A 40 -2.55 17.65 -2.63
C PRO A 40 -2.65 16.24 -2.03
N GLU A 41 -2.35 16.13 -0.75
CA GLU A 41 -2.55 14.87 -0.02
C GLU A 41 -4.05 14.53 -0.02
N PRO A 42 -4.43 13.28 -0.32
CA PRO A 42 -5.82 12.89 -0.36
C PRO A 42 -6.50 13.08 1.00
N THR A 43 -7.74 13.53 0.98
CA THR A 43 -8.55 13.63 2.19
C THR A 43 -9.31 12.34 2.41
N CYS A 44 -9.04 11.65 3.52
CA CYS A 44 -9.64 10.36 3.83
C CYS A 44 -10.50 10.41 5.10
N VAL A 45 -11.54 9.60 5.12
CA VAL A 45 -12.37 9.33 6.29
C VAL A 45 -12.36 7.83 6.58
N ASP A 46 -12.18 7.47 7.86
CA ASP A 46 -12.18 6.07 8.26
C ASP A 46 -13.61 5.54 8.27
N LEU A 47 -13.82 4.38 7.64
CA LEU A 47 -15.11 3.71 7.59
C LEU A 47 -15.39 2.95 8.89
N GLN A 48 -16.67 2.90 9.26
CA GLN A 48 -17.11 2.18 10.45
C GLN A 48 -17.55 0.76 10.11
N GLU A 49 -17.09 -0.19 10.91
CA GLU A 49 -17.60 -1.56 10.85
C GLU A 49 -19.05 -1.61 11.33
N VAL A 50 -19.89 -2.33 10.57
CA VAL A 50 -21.36 -2.26 10.71
C VAL A 50 -21.91 -2.77 12.04
N THR A 51 -21.18 -3.63 12.75
CA THR A 51 -21.66 -4.23 14.00
C THR A 51 -21.22 -3.45 15.22
N THR A 52 -19.97 -2.96 15.21
CA THR A 52 -19.32 -2.36 16.39
C THR A 52 -19.20 -0.84 16.30
N GLY A 53 -19.28 -0.29 15.08
CA GLY A 53 -19.01 1.13 14.81
C GLY A 53 -17.53 1.52 14.93
N GLN A 54 -16.64 0.58 15.13
CA GLN A 54 -15.19 0.84 15.20
C GLN A 54 -14.60 0.99 13.79
N THR A 55 -13.57 1.80 13.65
CA THR A 55 -12.88 2.02 12.38
C THR A 55 -11.73 1.04 12.15
N GLN A 56 -11.23 0.42 13.20
CA GLN A 56 -10.23 -0.65 13.15
C GLN A 56 -10.72 -1.85 13.93
N ILE A 57 -10.70 -3.01 13.29
CA ILE A 57 -11.25 -4.24 13.84
C ILE A 57 -10.16 -5.28 14.02
N ARG A 58 -9.93 -5.65 15.27
CA ARG A 58 -9.10 -6.79 15.62
C ARG A 58 -9.89 -8.08 15.55
N LYS A 59 -9.40 -9.07 14.80
CA LYS A 59 -9.99 -10.42 14.70
C LYS A 59 -8.93 -11.48 14.94
N GLN A 60 -9.39 -12.65 15.40
CA GLN A 60 -8.57 -13.85 15.51
C GLN A 60 -9.17 -14.95 14.65
N ILE A 61 -8.37 -15.55 13.77
CA ILE A 61 -8.80 -16.66 12.93
C ILE A 61 -8.96 -17.89 13.80
N ARG A 62 -10.20 -18.33 13.97
CA ARG A 62 -10.54 -19.51 14.73
C ARG A 62 -10.71 -20.70 13.78
N PRO A 63 -10.41 -21.94 14.23
CA PRO A 63 -10.68 -23.11 13.43
C PRO A 63 -12.18 -23.20 13.13
N GLY A 64 -12.54 -23.30 11.86
CA GLY A 64 -13.86 -23.71 11.46
C GLY A 64 -14.06 -25.20 11.77
N PHE A 65 -15.31 -25.66 11.93
CA PHE A 65 -15.63 -27.07 12.20
C PHE A 65 -15.17 -28.00 11.05
N LEU A 66 -15.03 -27.48 9.82
CA LEU A 66 -14.69 -28.23 8.61
C LEU A 66 -13.50 -27.68 7.81
N GLY A 67 -12.66 -26.80 8.39
CA GLY A 67 -11.52 -26.27 7.63
C GLY A 67 -10.89 -24.98 8.20
N PRO A 68 -10.02 -24.31 7.42
CA PRO A 68 -9.43 -23.04 7.81
C PRO A 68 -10.52 -22.01 8.02
N GLY A 69 -10.42 -21.27 9.12
CA GLY A 69 -11.37 -20.21 9.45
C GLY A 69 -11.28 -19.09 8.41
N ASN A 70 -12.44 -18.59 8.01
CA ASN A 70 -12.57 -17.37 7.22
C ASN A 70 -13.38 -16.38 8.04
N ILE A 71 -12.86 -15.16 8.20
CA ILE A 71 -13.50 -14.09 8.98
C ILE A 71 -13.88 -12.99 8.01
N ASN A 72 -15.17 -12.66 7.99
CA ASN A 72 -15.69 -11.53 7.24
C ASN A 72 -15.84 -10.31 8.15
N VAL A 73 -15.50 -9.14 7.64
CA VAL A 73 -15.70 -7.85 8.29
C VAL A 73 -16.32 -6.90 7.26
N ASP A 74 -17.42 -6.28 7.62
CA ASP A 74 -18.19 -5.40 6.76
C ASP A 74 -18.05 -3.95 7.25
N PHE A 75 -17.64 -3.04 6.34
CA PHE A 75 -17.52 -1.61 6.61
C PHE A 75 -18.56 -0.84 5.80
N SER A 76 -19.28 0.07 6.45
CA SER A 76 -20.26 0.92 5.80
C SER A 76 -19.63 2.11 5.10
N VAL A 77 -20.04 2.38 3.87
CA VAL A 77 -19.61 3.56 3.12
C VAL A 77 -20.69 4.65 3.27
N PRO A 78 -20.34 5.84 3.78
CA PRO A 78 -21.30 6.95 3.88
C PRO A 78 -21.77 7.40 2.50
N SER A 79 -23.07 7.70 2.37
CA SER A 79 -23.66 8.24 1.12
C SER A 79 -23.69 9.77 1.09
N THR A 80 -23.06 10.43 2.07
CA THR A 80 -23.06 11.90 2.19
C THR A 80 -22.10 12.59 1.23
N GLN A 81 -21.16 11.87 0.67
CA GLN A 81 -20.20 12.34 -0.34
C GLN A 81 -19.79 11.17 -1.24
N GLU A 82 -19.23 11.49 -2.38
CA GLU A 82 -18.62 10.53 -3.29
C GLU A 82 -17.13 10.37 -2.96
N PHE A 83 -16.63 9.14 -3.08
CA PHE A 83 -15.23 8.79 -2.84
C PHE A 83 -14.62 8.24 -4.12
N GLU A 84 -13.37 8.59 -4.37
CA GLU A 84 -12.63 8.17 -5.58
C GLU A 84 -11.94 6.85 -5.40
N PHE A 85 -11.43 6.60 -4.19
CA PHE A 85 -10.80 5.34 -3.86
C PHE A 85 -10.97 4.98 -2.39
N TYR A 86 -10.64 3.74 -2.07
CA TYR A 86 -10.68 3.16 -0.73
C TYR A 86 -9.32 2.57 -0.41
N GLU A 87 -8.79 2.85 0.77
CA GLU A 87 -7.54 2.27 1.24
C GLU A 87 -7.83 1.26 2.33
N VAL A 88 -7.48 -0.01 2.07
CA VAL A 88 -7.56 -1.10 3.05
C VAL A 88 -6.22 -1.20 3.74
N THR A 89 -6.23 -1.12 5.07
CA THR A 89 -5.07 -1.31 5.94
C THR A 89 -5.20 -2.64 6.67
N PHE A 90 -4.17 -3.47 6.59
CA PHE A 90 -4.10 -4.78 7.21
C PHE A 90 -2.82 -4.89 8.03
N MET A 91 -2.94 -5.23 9.31
CA MET A 91 -1.83 -5.42 10.23
C MET A 91 -1.93 -6.79 10.90
N PRO A 92 -1.16 -7.78 10.43
CA PRO A 92 -1.06 -9.08 11.08
C PRO A 92 -0.38 -8.94 12.45
N GLU A 93 -0.77 -9.77 13.42
CA GLU A 93 -0.10 -9.84 14.71
C GLU A 93 0.93 -10.97 14.77
N ASN A 94 0.91 -11.86 13.80
CA ASN A 94 1.76 -13.05 13.73
C ASN A 94 2.39 -13.18 12.35
N ASP A 95 3.63 -13.67 12.30
CA ASP A 95 4.26 -14.12 11.06
C ASP A 95 3.51 -15.36 10.56
N ALA A 96 2.78 -15.22 9.47
CA ALA A 96 2.00 -16.33 8.92
C ALA A 96 1.58 -16.07 7.46
N ASN A 97 1.06 -17.12 6.80
CA ASN A 97 0.41 -16.97 5.52
C ASN A 97 -1.06 -16.57 5.70
N TYR A 98 -1.42 -15.43 5.11
CA TYR A 98 -2.79 -14.92 5.09
C TYR A 98 -3.35 -14.95 3.67
N ARG A 99 -4.64 -15.19 3.57
CA ARG A 99 -5.41 -14.98 2.36
C ARG A 99 -6.43 -13.88 2.64
N VAL A 100 -6.40 -12.83 1.83
CA VAL A 100 -7.30 -11.68 2.00
C VAL A 100 -8.06 -11.47 0.70
N ALA A 101 -9.35 -11.18 0.81
CA ALA A 101 -10.18 -10.73 -0.31
C ALA A 101 -10.93 -9.46 0.09
N VAL A 102 -11.14 -8.58 -0.88
CA VAL A 102 -11.90 -7.33 -0.75
C VAL A 102 -13.01 -7.34 -1.78
N ASN A 103 -14.24 -7.15 -1.33
CA ASN A 103 -15.44 -7.17 -2.14
C ASN A 103 -16.23 -5.87 -1.92
N PHE A 104 -16.64 -5.23 -3.01
CA PHE A 104 -17.54 -4.09 -2.99
C PHE A 104 -18.98 -4.57 -3.21
N ARG A 105 -19.92 -4.04 -2.42
CA ARG A 105 -21.35 -4.29 -2.57
C ARG A 105 -22.07 -3.00 -2.94
N TYR A 106 -22.89 -3.06 -3.97
CA TYR A 106 -23.58 -1.91 -4.54
C TYR A 106 -25.07 -1.88 -4.19
N PRO A 107 -25.72 -0.69 -4.23
CA PRO A 107 -27.11 -0.52 -3.86
C PRO A 107 -28.09 -1.37 -4.69
N ASP A 108 -27.74 -1.73 -5.92
CA ASP A 108 -28.53 -2.60 -6.80
C ASP A 108 -28.47 -4.09 -6.42
N GLY A 109 -27.71 -4.43 -5.38
CA GLY A 109 -27.49 -5.80 -4.92
C GLY A 109 -26.34 -6.53 -5.62
N SER A 110 -25.69 -5.92 -6.59
CA SER A 110 -24.51 -6.48 -7.23
C SER A 110 -23.28 -6.40 -6.32
N GLN A 111 -22.26 -7.17 -6.66
CA GLN A 111 -20.97 -7.15 -5.95
C GLN A 111 -19.81 -7.34 -6.90
N SER A 112 -18.67 -6.75 -6.56
CA SER A 112 -17.40 -6.92 -7.27
C SER A 112 -16.32 -7.38 -6.32
N ASN A 113 -15.60 -8.46 -6.67
CA ASN A 113 -14.35 -8.78 -6.02
C ASN A 113 -13.27 -7.87 -6.60
N VAL A 114 -12.82 -6.87 -5.85
CA VAL A 114 -11.82 -5.91 -6.33
C VAL A 114 -10.40 -6.41 -6.12
N TRP A 115 -10.22 -7.36 -5.21
CA TRP A 115 -8.94 -8.02 -5.00
C TRP A 115 -9.08 -9.31 -4.21
N SER A 116 -8.22 -10.28 -4.54
CA SER A 116 -7.95 -11.44 -3.69
C SER A 116 -6.50 -11.86 -3.86
N GLY A 117 -5.85 -12.17 -2.75
CA GLY A 117 -4.45 -12.59 -2.73
C GLY A 117 -4.11 -13.39 -1.50
N SER A 118 -2.97 -14.06 -1.55
CA SER A 118 -2.38 -14.76 -0.40
C SER A 118 -0.88 -14.56 -0.38
N GLY A 119 -0.30 -14.55 0.81
CA GLY A 119 1.13 -14.40 0.98
C GLY A 119 1.54 -14.46 2.45
N ASP A 120 2.84 -14.59 2.65
CA ASP A 120 3.45 -14.49 3.98
C ASP A 120 3.47 -13.01 4.39
N ALA A 121 3.04 -12.74 5.61
CA ALA A 121 3.05 -11.40 6.19
C ALA A 121 3.74 -11.45 7.56
N GLN A 122 4.47 -10.38 7.88
CA GLN A 122 5.21 -10.26 9.13
C GLN A 122 4.33 -9.60 10.20
N GLY A 123 4.34 -10.17 11.39
CA GLY A 123 3.60 -9.65 12.52
C GLY A 123 4.07 -8.25 12.93
N GLY A 124 3.10 -7.36 13.12
CA GLY A 124 3.35 -5.96 13.49
C GLY A 124 3.65 -5.02 12.31
N GLU A 125 3.82 -5.54 11.08
CA GLU A 125 3.93 -4.69 9.88
C GLU A 125 2.55 -4.26 9.38
N THR A 126 2.48 -3.07 8.81
CA THR A 126 1.26 -2.54 8.22
C THR A 126 1.31 -2.64 6.69
N TYR A 127 0.31 -3.27 6.13
CA TYR A 127 0.12 -3.42 4.69
C TYR A 127 -1.08 -2.57 4.26
N SER A 128 -0.89 -1.68 3.29
CA SER A 128 -1.97 -0.87 2.73
C SER A 128 -2.11 -1.09 1.25
N ARG A 129 -3.37 -1.02 0.76
CA ARG A 129 -3.66 -1.08 -0.66
C ARG A 129 -4.88 -0.25 -1.03
N ARG A 130 -4.78 0.47 -2.14
CA ARG A 130 -5.85 1.31 -2.69
C ARG A 130 -6.64 0.55 -3.74
N PHE A 131 -7.95 0.83 -3.77
CA PHE A 131 -8.93 0.25 -4.68
C PHE A 131 -9.93 1.31 -5.12
N SER A 132 -10.20 1.41 -6.40
CA SER A 132 -11.33 2.18 -6.94
C SER A 132 -12.44 1.23 -7.37
N SER A 133 -13.65 1.76 -7.45
CA SER A 133 -14.79 0.95 -7.92
C SER A 133 -14.61 0.58 -9.41
N PRO A 134 -14.63 -0.71 -9.75
CA PRO A 134 -14.51 -1.14 -11.15
C PRO A 134 -15.74 -0.79 -12.00
N THR A 135 -16.87 -0.48 -11.37
CA THR A 135 -18.11 -0.08 -12.04
C THR A 135 -18.25 1.44 -12.16
N GLY A 136 -17.42 2.20 -11.44
CA GLY A 136 -17.59 3.64 -11.28
C GLY A 136 -18.71 4.03 -10.32
N GLU A 137 -19.52 3.07 -9.85
CA GLU A 137 -20.56 3.30 -8.85
C GLU A 137 -19.99 3.20 -7.43
N GLN A 138 -20.43 4.07 -6.53
CA GLN A 138 -20.00 4.01 -5.14
C GLN A 138 -20.62 2.79 -4.43
N PRO A 139 -19.81 1.90 -3.81
CA PRO A 139 -20.35 0.84 -2.99
C PRO A 139 -21.00 1.41 -1.73
N PHE A 140 -22.03 0.78 -1.20
CA PHE A 140 -22.59 1.13 0.10
C PHE A 140 -21.93 0.35 1.25
N LEU A 141 -21.21 -0.74 0.90
CA LEU A 141 -20.55 -1.60 1.87
C LEU A 141 -19.30 -2.23 1.24
N ILE A 142 -18.23 -2.29 2.03
CA ILE A 142 -17.00 -3.00 1.66
C ILE A 142 -16.83 -4.17 2.62
N ASN A 143 -16.83 -5.38 2.05
CA ASN A 143 -16.58 -6.62 2.78
C ASN A 143 -15.11 -7.00 2.63
N THR A 144 -14.45 -7.28 3.74
CA THR A 144 -13.15 -7.93 3.76
C THR A 144 -13.26 -9.33 4.30
N SER A 145 -12.58 -10.27 3.66
CA SER A 145 -12.56 -11.68 4.05
C SER A 145 -11.11 -12.09 4.28
N VAL A 146 -10.79 -12.50 5.51
CA VAL A 146 -9.43 -12.91 5.88
C VAL A 146 -9.46 -14.35 6.35
N ALA A 147 -8.61 -15.17 5.73
CA ALA A 147 -8.37 -16.56 6.11
C ALA A 147 -6.87 -16.80 6.31
N GLY A 148 -6.51 -17.79 7.11
CA GLY A 148 -5.13 -18.11 7.41
C GLY A 148 -5.03 -19.28 8.37
N GLU A 149 -3.88 -19.42 9.00
CA GLU A 149 -3.63 -20.43 10.00
C GLU A 149 -4.49 -20.22 11.25
N ARG A 150 -4.60 -21.27 12.05
CA ARG A 150 -5.41 -21.23 13.27
C ARG A 150 -4.75 -20.37 14.33
N ASN A 151 -5.56 -19.63 15.07
CA ASN A 151 -5.16 -18.81 16.24
C ASN A 151 -4.27 -17.61 15.92
N ILE A 152 -4.05 -17.28 14.64
CA ILE A 152 -3.41 -16.02 14.30
C ILE A 152 -4.41 -14.87 14.35
N ALA A 153 -3.92 -13.69 14.67
CA ALA A 153 -4.74 -12.50 14.80
C ALA A 153 -4.24 -11.39 13.86
N TYR A 154 -5.15 -10.46 13.56
CA TYR A 154 -4.87 -9.31 12.72
C TYR A 154 -5.80 -8.14 13.08
N THR A 155 -5.39 -6.95 12.70
CA THR A 155 -6.23 -5.75 12.71
C THR A 155 -6.46 -5.31 11.26
N ILE A 156 -7.70 -4.90 10.94
CA ILE A 156 -8.06 -4.41 9.61
C ILE A 156 -8.90 -3.15 9.74
N GLY A 157 -8.67 -2.19 8.84
CA GLY A 157 -9.42 -0.95 8.72
C GLY A 157 -9.55 -0.54 7.26
N ILE A 158 -10.48 0.35 6.97
CA ILE A 158 -10.69 0.92 5.64
C ILE A 158 -10.93 2.41 5.77
N SER A 159 -10.27 3.18 4.90
CA SER A 159 -10.53 4.61 4.72
C SER A 159 -11.09 4.85 3.33
N ALA A 160 -12.02 5.77 3.18
CA ALA A 160 -12.57 6.24 1.92
C ALA A 160 -12.03 7.64 1.63
N CYS A 161 -11.50 7.87 0.43
CA CYS A 161 -10.68 9.03 0.10
C CYS A 161 -11.19 9.76 -1.14
N VAL A 162 -10.92 11.06 -1.17
CA VAL A 162 -10.99 11.95 -2.34
C VAL A 162 -9.61 12.57 -2.56
N ASP A 163 -9.19 12.74 -3.81
CA ASP A 163 -7.95 13.42 -4.22
C ASP A 163 -8.11 14.93 -4.19
#